data_2fc432b7db3e8dd6fb35896b335e6bb4
#
_entry.id   2fc432b7db3e8dd6fb35896b335e6bb4
#
_cell.length_a   1.000
_cell.length_b   1.000
_cell.length_c   1.000
_cell.angle_alpha   90.00
_cell.angle_beta   90.00
_cell.angle_gamma   90.00
#
_symmetry.space_group_name_H-M   'P 1'
#
loop_
_entity.id
_entity.type
_entity.pdbx_description
1 polymer ?
#
loop_
_entity_poly.entity_id
_entity_poly.type
_entity_poly.pdbx_seq_one_letter_code
_entity_poly.pdbx_strand_id
1 'polypeptide(L)'
;MEYFKDNDFFEKMEKVAVPKLDAARTSGYYTAYDGIKIYYDKFKNKNEKAIIVISHGFCEFAEKFEEVIYYFLCKGYSVYIPEHRGHGNSDRETDDLSKVYVDGFDKYVNDFYGFVRDIVRNENPGKKMVLYAHSMGGAIGALVLEQYPELFDCAVLTSPMLKMKFNGIPEFVANLLRIYAAIFPVKFKYVPGQSVFDGVRDEKFGCCTSGERYEYIFRKREKNDRYHMNGATYGWSISAMKATKKFQREAEKVKIPVLLFQASDDDLVDNRGQNRFAEKNKNVILIQIPNSKHEIYGSTYNTIKWYYEVIWKFLDKHLGGK
;
A
#
# COMPACT_ATOMS: atom_id res chain seq x y z
N MET A 1 -5.48 20.39 12.98
CA MET A 1 -5.25 18.97 13.31
C MET A 1 -3.84 18.84 13.88
N GLU A 2 -3.68 18.17 14.99
CA GLU A 2 -2.37 17.89 15.59
C GLU A 2 -1.82 16.56 15.02
N TYR A 3 -0.53 16.55 14.65
CA TYR A 3 0.18 15.33 14.28
C TYR A 3 0.83 14.73 15.53
N PHE A 4 0.87 13.40 15.65
CA PHE A 4 1.41 12.72 16.82
C PHE A 4 2.94 12.80 16.82
N LYS A 5 3.50 13.22 17.96
CA LYS A 5 4.94 13.25 18.17
C LYS A 5 5.43 11.85 18.56
N ASP A 6 6.72 11.59 18.34
CA ASP A 6 7.26 10.27 18.64
C ASP A 6 7.15 9.95 20.14
N ASN A 7 7.43 10.90 21.05
CA ASN A 7 7.41 10.69 22.49
C ASN A 7 6.04 10.45 23.13
N ASP A 8 4.94 10.80 22.50
CA ASP A 8 3.58 10.59 22.97
C ASP A 8 2.75 9.70 22.05
N PHE A 9 3.40 9.08 21.06
CA PHE A 9 2.76 8.35 19.97
C PHE A 9 1.82 7.24 20.46
N PHE A 10 2.30 6.35 21.34
CA PHE A 10 1.48 5.25 21.86
C PHE A 10 0.24 5.77 22.60
N GLU A 11 0.44 6.74 23.48
CA GLU A 11 -0.68 7.33 24.24
C GLU A 11 -1.73 7.95 23.33
N LYS A 12 -1.29 8.70 22.30
CA LYS A 12 -2.18 9.33 21.32
C LYS A 12 -2.88 8.30 20.45
N MET A 13 -2.19 7.23 20.02
CA MET A 13 -2.83 6.14 19.31
C MET A 13 -3.90 5.46 20.15
N GLU A 14 -3.58 5.04 21.37
CA GLU A 14 -4.49 4.27 22.22
C GLU A 14 -5.66 5.09 22.77
N LYS A 15 -5.41 6.34 23.19
CA LYS A 15 -6.44 7.16 23.82
C LYS A 15 -7.23 8.07 22.89
N VAL A 16 -6.69 8.36 21.70
CA VAL A 16 -7.31 9.34 20.78
C VAL A 16 -7.65 8.71 19.42
N ALA A 17 -6.66 8.08 18.74
CA ALA A 17 -6.88 7.58 17.39
C ALA A 17 -7.77 6.33 17.38
N VAL A 18 -7.38 5.28 18.10
CA VAL A 18 -8.09 3.99 18.10
C VAL A 18 -9.56 4.14 18.50
N PRO A 19 -9.95 4.85 19.59
CA PRO A 19 -11.35 5.03 19.93
C PRO A 19 -12.15 5.75 18.84
N LYS A 20 -11.54 6.72 18.16
CA LYS A 20 -12.19 7.42 17.03
C LYS A 20 -12.32 6.52 15.81
N LEU A 21 -11.32 5.70 15.52
CA LEU A 21 -11.36 4.72 14.44
C LEU A 21 -12.43 3.68 14.68
N ASP A 22 -12.48 3.10 15.89
CA ASP A 22 -13.44 2.06 16.24
C ASP A 22 -14.89 2.57 16.17
N ALA A 23 -15.13 3.81 16.58
CA ALA A 23 -16.45 4.45 16.46
C ALA A 23 -16.89 4.67 15.00
N ALA A 24 -15.96 4.72 14.05
CA ALA A 24 -16.22 4.96 12.63
C ALA A 24 -16.12 3.69 11.77
N ARG A 25 -15.52 2.61 12.33
CA ARG A 25 -15.19 1.37 11.61
C ARG A 25 -16.41 0.51 11.34
N THR A 26 -16.45 -0.05 10.15
CA THR A 26 -17.30 -1.19 9.77
C THR A 26 -16.48 -2.09 8.86
N SER A 27 -16.51 -3.39 9.13
CA SER A 27 -15.75 -4.39 8.39
C SER A 27 -16.67 -5.25 7.52
N GLY A 28 -16.13 -5.81 6.44
CA GLY A 28 -16.88 -6.71 5.57
C GLY A 28 -15.97 -7.51 4.64
N TYR A 29 -16.62 -8.27 3.75
CA TYR A 29 -15.94 -9.02 2.71
C TYR A 29 -16.52 -8.67 1.34
N TYR A 30 -15.64 -8.44 0.38
CA TYR A 30 -15.95 -8.40 -1.04
C TYR A 30 -15.58 -9.76 -1.65
N THR A 31 -16.48 -10.36 -2.41
CA THR A 31 -16.18 -11.61 -3.14
C THR A 31 -15.67 -11.27 -4.53
N ALA A 32 -14.41 -11.59 -4.79
CA ALA A 32 -13.77 -11.38 -6.08
C ALA A 32 -14.35 -12.30 -7.16
N TYR A 33 -14.02 -12.03 -8.43
CA TYR A 33 -14.56 -12.75 -9.59
C TYR A 33 -14.29 -14.27 -9.61
N ASP A 34 -13.25 -14.71 -8.89
CA ASP A 34 -12.84 -16.10 -8.74
C ASP A 34 -13.25 -16.75 -7.40
N GLY A 35 -14.11 -16.04 -6.63
CA GLY A 35 -14.66 -16.52 -5.37
C GLY A 35 -13.82 -16.23 -4.13
N ILE A 36 -12.62 -15.68 -4.27
CA ILE A 36 -11.76 -15.26 -3.15
C ILE A 36 -12.44 -14.13 -2.38
N LYS A 37 -12.48 -14.23 -1.06
CA LYS A 37 -13.02 -13.19 -0.18
C LYS A 37 -11.94 -12.22 0.22
N ILE A 38 -12.14 -10.96 -0.14
CA ILE A 38 -11.29 -9.83 0.19
C ILE A 38 -11.89 -9.11 1.39
N TYR A 39 -11.21 -9.18 2.53
CA TYR A 39 -11.59 -8.43 3.72
C TYR A 39 -11.36 -6.93 3.49
N TYR A 40 -12.21 -6.11 4.05
CA TYR A 40 -12.00 -4.66 4.07
C TYR A 40 -12.53 -4.03 5.34
N ASP A 41 -11.89 -2.94 5.74
CA ASP A 41 -12.41 -1.98 6.69
C ASP A 41 -12.88 -0.70 5.97
N LYS A 42 -13.95 -0.12 6.45
CA LYS A 42 -14.40 1.22 6.08
C LYS A 42 -14.61 2.08 7.31
N PHE A 43 -14.22 3.34 7.19
CA PHE A 43 -14.30 4.34 8.23
C PHE A 43 -15.10 5.52 7.69
N LYS A 44 -16.34 5.68 8.14
CA LYS A 44 -17.26 6.70 7.61
C LYS A 44 -17.17 8.00 8.40
N ASN A 45 -17.08 9.10 7.66
CA ASN A 45 -17.24 10.45 8.19
C ASN A 45 -18.64 10.98 7.84
N LYS A 46 -19.37 11.50 8.82
CA LYS A 46 -20.75 11.98 8.60
C LYS A 46 -20.86 13.08 7.53
N ASN A 47 -19.84 13.94 7.45
CA ASN A 47 -19.79 15.06 6.51
C ASN A 47 -18.57 14.91 5.58
N GLU A 48 -18.49 13.77 4.89
CA GLU A 48 -17.34 13.44 4.04
C GLU A 48 -17.19 14.38 2.85
N LYS A 49 -15.98 14.91 2.68
CA LYS A 49 -15.57 15.74 1.54
C LYS A 49 -15.33 14.91 0.29
N ALA A 50 -14.69 13.77 0.46
CA ALA A 50 -14.37 12.79 -0.57
C ALA A 50 -14.04 11.45 0.09
N ILE A 51 -13.83 10.43 -0.72
CA ILE A 51 -13.51 9.06 -0.29
C ILE A 51 -12.03 8.79 -0.57
N ILE A 52 -11.31 8.32 0.44
CA ILE A 52 -9.95 7.78 0.28
C ILE A 52 -10.04 6.26 0.17
N VAL A 53 -9.44 5.69 -0.85
CA VAL A 53 -9.29 4.23 -0.95
C VAL A 53 -7.80 3.90 -0.82
N ILE A 54 -7.46 3.12 0.21
CA ILE A 54 -6.08 2.74 0.50
C ILE A 54 -5.77 1.39 -0.18
N SER A 55 -4.65 1.33 -0.90
CA SER A 55 -4.06 0.10 -1.43
C SER A 55 -2.73 -0.13 -0.72
N HIS A 56 -2.68 -1.11 0.17
CA HIS A 56 -1.54 -1.38 1.05
C HIS A 56 -0.40 -2.14 0.35
N GLY A 57 0.79 -2.18 0.97
CA GLY A 57 1.97 -2.84 0.45
C GLY A 57 2.03 -4.35 0.71
N PHE A 58 3.15 -4.94 0.31
CA PHE A 58 3.45 -6.36 0.51
C PHE A 58 3.64 -6.68 2.00
N CYS A 59 3.05 -7.77 2.48
CA CYS A 59 3.05 -8.18 3.88
C CYS A 59 2.46 -7.12 4.85
N GLU A 60 1.56 -6.27 4.37
CA GLU A 60 0.84 -5.30 5.18
C GLU A 60 -0.61 -5.73 5.44
N PHE A 61 -1.28 -5.02 6.33
CA PHE A 61 -2.64 -5.27 6.78
C PHE A 61 -3.33 -3.95 7.17
N ALA A 62 -4.64 -3.93 7.29
CA ALA A 62 -5.41 -2.70 7.46
C ALA A 62 -5.03 -1.91 8.73
N GLU A 63 -4.82 -2.58 9.86
CA GLU A 63 -4.47 -1.92 11.12
C GLU A 63 -3.10 -1.21 11.11
N LYS A 64 -2.22 -1.57 10.17
CA LYS A 64 -0.95 -0.88 9.96
C LYS A 64 -1.16 0.58 9.54
N PHE A 65 -2.29 0.89 8.92
CA PHE A 65 -2.63 2.22 8.42
C PHE A 65 -3.48 3.04 9.38
N GLU A 66 -3.66 2.66 10.64
CA GLU A 66 -4.53 3.36 11.58
C GLU A 66 -4.17 4.84 11.75
N GLU A 67 -2.89 5.21 11.88
CA GLU A 67 -2.47 6.62 11.95
C GLU A 67 -2.82 7.36 10.65
N VAL A 68 -2.60 6.74 9.50
CA VAL A 68 -2.94 7.30 8.17
C VAL A 68 -4.45 7.54 8.07
N ILE A 69 -5.25 6.53 8.44
CA ILE A 69 -6.72 6.60 8.41
C ILE A 69 -7.22 7.68 9.38
N TYR A 70 -6.64 7.75 10.58
CA TYR A 70 -6.99 8.76 11.57
C TYR A 70 -6.82 10.18 11.02
N TYR A 71 -5.69 10.47 10.35
CA TYR A 71 -5.45 11.79 9.79
C TYR A 71 -6.42 12.13 8.65
N PHE A 72 -6.74 11.18 7.77
CA PHE A 72 -7.77 11.38 6.75
C PHE A 72 -9.15 11.63 7.36
N LEU A 73 -9.57 10.86 8.36
CA LEU A 73 -10.82 11.09 9.08
C LEU A 73 -10.88 12.48 9.73
N CYS A 74 -9.79 12.93 10.37
CA CYS A 74 -9.70 14.24 10.98
C CYS A 74 -9.80 15.38 9.95
N LYS A 75 -9.41 15.11 8.70
CA LYS A 75 -9.53 16.07 7.58
C LYS A 75 -10.88 16.02 6.87
N GLY A 76 -11.79 15.17 7.32
CA GLY A 76 -13.16 15.09 6.79
C GLY A 76 -13.31 14.13 5.60
N TYR A 77 -12.42 13.16 5.45
CA TYR A 77 -12.54 12.10 4.45
C TYR A 77 -13.14 10.83 5.07
N SER A 78 -13.92 10.08 4.31
CA SER A 78 -14.18 8.66 4.62
C SER A 78 -13.07 7.81 4.00
N VAL A 79 -12.74 6.67 4.64
CA VAL A 79 -11.64 5.82 4.20
C VAL A 79 -12.11 4.39 4.01
N TYR A 80 -11.66 3.75 2.93
CA TYR A 80 -11.84 2.33 2.65
C TYR A 80 -10.47 1.70 2.44
N ILE A 81 -10.23 0.55 3.06
CA ILE A 81 -9.00 -0.20 2.93
C ILE A 81 -9.30 -1.69 2.78
N PRO A 82 -9.23 -2.27 1.56
CA PRO A 82 -9.24 -3.71 1.40
C PRO A 82 -7.87 -4.29 1.75
N GLU A 83 -7.85 -5.47 2.36
CA GLU A 83 -6.64 -6.28 2.48
C GLU A 83 -6.50 -7.13 1.22
N HIS A 84 -5.40 -6.98 0.49
CA HIS A 84 -5.21 -7.70 -0.77
C HIS A 84 -5.25 -9.22 -0.57
N ARG A 85 -5.67 -9.98 -1.60
CA ARG A 85 -5.60 -11.47 -1.53
C ARG A 85 -4.25 -11.93 -1.00
N GLY A 86 -4.24 -12.94 -0.17
CA GLY A 86 -3.02 -13.44 0.47
C GLY A 86 -2.54 -12.62 1.66
N HIS A 87 -3.24 -11.54 2.06
CA HIS A 87 -2.85 -10.66 3.15
C HIS A 87 -3.95 -10.55 4.22
N GLY A 88 -3.51 -10.34 5.45
CA GLY A 88 -4.39 -10.08 6.59
C GLY A 88 -5.54 -11.07 6.73
N ASN A 89 -6.76 -10.56 6.83
CA ASN A 89 -7.98 -11.33 6.99
C ASN A 89 -8.60 -11.82 5.66
N SER A 90 -8.04 -11.42 4.51
CA SER A 90 -8.45 -11.92 3.20
C SER A 90 -8.08 -13.39 3.00
N ASP A 91 -8.77 -14.05 2.06
CA ASP A 91 -8.48 -15.42 1.68
C ASP A 91 -7.11 -15.54 1.02
N ARG A 92 -6.51 -16.72 1.12
CA ARG A 92 -5.21 -17.08 0.57
C ARG A 92 -5.33 -18.21 -0.45
N GLU A 93 -4.43 -18.20 -1.42
CA GLU A 93 -4.26 -19.32 -2.37
C GLU A 93 -3.22 -20.35 -1.87
N THR A 94 -2.90 -20.34 -0.55
CA THR A 94 -1.97 -21.26 0.13
C THR A 94 -2.44 -21.48 1.57
N ASP A 95 -2.23 -22.68 2.10
CA ASP A 95 -2.59 -23.05 3.48
C ASP A 95 -1.63 -22.43 4.52
N ASP A 96 -0.46 -21.95 4.10
CA ASP A 96 0.57 -21.36 4.95
C ASP A 96 0.36 -19.84 5.07
N LEU A 97 -0.07 -19.37 6.25
CA LEU A 97 -0.36 -17.97 6.52
C LEU A 97 0.87 -17.05 6.40
N SER A 98 2.07 -17.59 6.50
CA SER A 98 3.32 -16.82 6.40
C SER A 98 3.72 -16.50 4.97
N LYS A 99 3.18 -17.22 3.98
CA LYS A 99 3.51 -17.07 2.56
C LYS A 99 2.56 -16.14 1.83
N VAL A 100 3.11 -15.26 1.04
CA VAL A 100 2.34 -14.52 0.05
C VAL A 100 2.54 -15.16 -1.32
N TYR A 101 1.43 -15.57 -1.93
CA TYR A 101 1.39 -16.19 -3.25
C TYR A 101 0.32 -15.54 -4.13
N VAL A 102 0.65 -15.40 -5.38
CA VAL A 102 -0.29 -15.13 -6.48
C VAL A 102 0.33 -15.65 -7.78
N ASP A 103 -0.45 -16.21 -8.67
CA ASP A 103 0.02 -16.69 -9.97
C ASP A 103 -0.09 -15.67 -11.11
N GLY A 104 -0.71 -14.52 -10.84
CA GLY A 104 -0.84 -13.38 -11.76
C GLY A 104 -1.09 -12.09 -11.01
N PHE A 105 -0.30 -11.05 -11.28
CA PHE A 105 -0.46 -9.74 -10.63
C PHE A 105 -1.75 -9.02 -11.04
N ASP A 106 -2.31 -9.39 -12.19
CA ASP A 106 -3.62 -8.97 -12.66
C ASP A 106 -4.77 -9.36 -11.72
N LYS A 107 -4.63 -10.43 -10.94
CA LYS A 107 -5.59 -10.79 -9.89
C LYS A 107 -5.73 -9.67 -8.85
N TYR A 108 -4.62 -9.10 -8.38
CA TYR A 108 -4.65 -7.94 -7.48
C TYR A 108 -5.35 -6.73 -8.11
N VAL A 109 -5.07 -6.47 -9.38
CA VAL A 109 -5.68 -5.36 -10.13
C VAL A 109 -7.19 -5.54 -10.24
N ASN A 110 -7.62 -6.76 -10.61
CA ASN A 110 -9.04 -7.08 -10.77
C ASN A 110 -9.79 -7.05 -9.43
N ASP A 111 -9.19 -7.57 -8.35
CA ASP A 111 -9.79 -7.52 -7.02
C ASP A 111 -9.97 -6.08 -6.55
N PHE A 112 -8.92 -5.26 -6.68
CA PHE A 112 -8.96 -3.87 -6.23
C PHE A 112 -9.95 -3.05 -7.08
N TYR A 113 -9.93 -3.21 -8.39
CA TYR A 113 -10.90 -2.57 -9.27
C TYR A 113 -12.33 -2.99 -8.94
N GLY A 114 -12.59 -4.30 -8.80
CA GLY A 114 -13.91 -4.82 -8.47
C GLY A 114 -14.40 -4.32 -7.11
N PHE A 115 -13.55 -4.32 -6.09
CA PHE A 115 -13.85 -3.76 -4.78
C PHE A 115 -14.25 -2.27 -4.88
N VAL A 116 -13.46 -1.48 -5.59
CA VAL A 116 -13.74 -0.04 -5.73
C VAL A 116 -15.05 0.20 -6.50
N ARG A 117 -15.27 -0.54 -7.58
CA ARG A 117 -16.49 -0.43 -8.40
C ARG A 117 -17.74 -0.87 -7.64
N ASP A 118 -17.70 -2.06 -7.03
CA ASP A 118 -18.89 -2.74 -6.54
C ASP A 118 -19.22 -2.38 -5.09
N ILE A 119 -18.23 -2.00 -4.28
CA ILE A 119 -18.43 -1.60 -2.89
C ILE A 119 -18.33 -0.08 -2.76
N VAL A 120 -17.13 0.48 -3.06
CA VAL A 120 -16.88 1.89 -2.72
C VAL A 120 -17.74 2.83 -3.56
N ARG A 121 -17.81 2.65 -4.88
CA ARG A 121 -18.56 3.53 -5.78
C ARG A 121 -20.07 3.41 -5.54
N ASN A 122 -20.59 2.19 -5.33
CA ASN A 122 -22.01 1.96 -5.10
C ASN A 122 -22.49 2.55 -3.76
N GLU A 123 -21.64 2.48 -2.72
CA GLU A 123 -21.97 3.11 -1.42
C GLU A 123 -21.83 4.64 -1.43
N ASN A 124 -21.12 5.21 -2.41
CA ASN A 124 -20.81 6.64 -2.46
C ASN A 124 -21.04 7.24 -3.87
N PRO A 125 -22.28 7.19 -4.40
CA PRO A 125 -22.59 7.69 -5.73
C PRO A 125 -22.26 9.18 -5.86
N GLY A 126 -21.57 9.56 -6.94
CA GLY A 126 -21.22 10.94 -7.24
C GLY A 126 -20.12 11.57 -6.37
N LYS A 127 -19.61 10.88 -5.35
CA LYS A 127 -18.51 11.39 -4.53
C LYS A 127 -17.18 11.30 -5.26
N LYS A 128 -16.33 12.29 -5.04
CA LYS A 128 -14.93 12.25 -5.49
C LYS A 128 -14.16 11.17 -4.74
N MET A 129 -13.28 10.48 -5.45
CA MET A 129 -12.48 9.39 -4.90
C MET A 129 -10.99 9.64 -5.12
N VAL A 130 -10.20 9.34 -4.10
CA VAL A 130 -8.74 9.45 -4.09
C VAL A 130 -8.15 8.07 -3.85
N LEU A 131 -7.19 7.69 -4.66
CA LEU A 131 -6.33 6.55 -4.38
C LEU A 131 -5.18 6.99 -3.48
N TYR A 132 -5.00 6.35 -2.32
CA TYR A 132 -3.77 6.40 -1.53
C TYR A 132 -3.12 5.03 -1.56
N ALA A 133 -1.91 4.92 -2.13
CA ALA A 133 -1.34 3.60 -2.39
C ALA A 133 0.15 3.53 -2.02
N HIS A 134 0.53 2.48 -1.29
CA HIS A 134 1.90 2.26 -0.82
C HIS A 134 2.54 1.02 -1.45
N SER A 135 3.81 1.13 -1.86
CA SER A 135 4.66 0.00 -2.26
C SER A 135 4.01 -0.91 -3.32
N MET A 136 3.77 -2.19 -3.01
CA MET A 136 3.03 -3.12 -3.87
C MET A 136 1.64 -2.57 -4.24
N GLY A 137 0.93 -1.98 -3.27
CA GLY A 137 -0.34 -1.31 -3.51
C GLY A 137 -0.20 -0.14 -4.48
N GLY A 138 0.93 0.57 -4.46
CA GLY A 138 1.26 1.60 -5.45
C GLY A 138 1.43 1.03 -6.86
N ALA A 139 1.99 -0.17 -6.98
CA ALA A 139 2.05 -0.89 -8.24
C ALA A 139 0.65 -1.32 -8.73
N ILE A 140 -0.17 -1.87 -7.84
CA ILE A 140 -1.56 -2.24 -8.13
C ILE A 140 -2.34 -0.99 -8.57
N GLY A 141 -2.23 0.09 -7.79
CA GLY A 141 -2.88 1.35 -8.06
C GLY A 141 -2.50 1.96 -9.41
N ALA A 142 -1.21 1.97 -9.75
CA ALA A 142 -0.74 2.47 -11.04
C ALA A 142 -1.34 1.67 -12.21
N LEU A 143 -1.39 0.32 -12.12
CA LEU A 143 -2.04 -0.52 -13.15
C LEU A 143 -3.54 -0.26 -13.25
N VAL A 144 -4.21 -0.04 -12.12
CA VAL A 144 -5.64 0.32 -12.11
C VAL A 144 -5.85 1.67 -12.78
N LEU A 145 -5.03 2.68 -12.49
CA LEU A 145 -5.11 3.99 -13.13
C LEU A 145 -4.82 3.96 -14.63
N GLU A 146 -3.94 3.06 -15.09
CA GLU A 146 -3.66 2.85 -16.52
C GLU A 146 -4.84 2.19 -17.26
N GLN A 147 -5.54 1.26 -16.59
CA GLN A 147 -6.62 0.47 -17.18
C GLN A 147 -7.99 1.13 -17.03
N TYR A 148 -8.21 1.87 -15.95
CA TYR A 148 -9.48 2.49 -15.57
C TYR A 148 -9.27 3.96 -15.16
N PRO A 149 -8.91 4.84 -16.11
CA PRO A 149 -8.47 6.22 -15.83
C PRO A 149 -9.55 7.09 -15.18
N GLU A 150 -10.82 6.70 -15.25
CA GLU A 150 -11.97 7.45 -14.67
C GLU A 150 -12.34 6.96 -13.25
N LEU A 151 -11.61 5.98 -12.71
CA LEU A 151 -11.99 5.37 -11.43
C LEU A 151 -11.77 6.30 -10.23
N PHE A 152 -10.72 7.13 -10.31
CA PHE A 152 -10.33 8.09 -9.26
C PHE A 152 -10.17 9.50 -9.84
N ASP A 153 -10.35 10.52 -8.97
CA ASP A 153 -10.17 11.93 -9.33
C ASP A 153 -8.70 12.38 -9.21
N CYS A 154 -7.96 11.82 -8.24
CA CYS A 154 -6.52 12.00 -8.09
C CYS A 154 -5.91 10.85 -7.28
N ALA A 155 -4.57 10.78 -7.23
CA ALA A 155 -3.88 9.72 -6.49
C ALA A 155 -2.67 10.26 -5.71
N VAL A 156 -2.41 9.63 -4.56
CA VAL A 156 -1.19 9.77 -3.77
C VAL A 156 -0.50 8.40 -3.75
N LEU A 157 0.67 8.31 -4.36
CA LEU A 157 1.49 7.11 -4.38
C LEU A 157 2.70 7.32 -3.46
N THR A 158 2.91 6.43 -2.50
CA THR A 158 4.02 6.51 -1.56
C THR A 158 4.95 5.32 -1.74
N SER A 159 6.20 5.58 -2.08
CA SER A 159 7.23 4.57 -2.41
C SER A 159 6.70 3.45 -3.33
N PRO A 160 5.98 3.75 -4.45
CA PRO A 160 5.34 2.72 -5.24
C PRO A 160 6.34 1.76 -5.87
N MET A 161 6.04 0.44 -5.84
CA MET A 161 6.88 -0.63 -6.39
C MET A 161 6.83 -0.65 -7.93
N LEU A 162 7.33 0.40 -8.57
CA LEU A 162 7.40 0.48 -10.04
C LEU A 162 8.64 -0.19 -10.63
N LYS A 163 9.63 -0.46 -9.78
CA LYS A 163 10.78 -1.34 -10.06
C LYS A 163 11.25 -1.94 -8.73
N MET A 164 11.44 -3.25 -8.71
CA MET A 164 11.91 -3.97 -7.50
C MET A 164 13.42 -3.90 -7.35
N LYS A 165 13.90 -3.85 -6.10
CA LYS A 165 15.24 -4.29 -5.72
C LYS A 165 15.20 -5.77 -5.33
N PHE A 166 16.30 -6.47 -5.51
CA PHE A 166 16.40 -7.91 -5.25
C PHE A 166 17.39 -8.23 -4.11
N ASN A 167 17.43 -7.41 -3.05
CA ASN A 167 18.26 -7.62 -1.85
C ASN A 167 19.72 -7.97 -2.19
N GLY A 168 20.34 -7.22 -3.10
CA GLY A 168 21.72 -7.46 -3.55
C GLY A 168 21.88 -8.57 -4.59
N ILE A 169 20.84 -9.30 -4.92
CA ILE A 169 20.88 -10.30 -6.01
C ILE A 169 20.90 -9.55 -7.35
N PRO A 170 21.88 -9.79 -8.23
CA PRO A 170 21.91 -9.19 -9.56
C PRO A 170 20.66 -9.54 -10.38
N GLU A 171 20.18 -8.61 -11.19
CA GLU A 171 18.93 -8.79 -11.97
C GLU A 171 18.99 -10.02 -12.91
N PHE A 172 20.18 -10.35 -13.43
CA PHE A 172 20.33 -11.56 -14.27
C PHE A 172 20.13 -12.85 -13.47
N VAL A 173 20.56 -12.90 -12.20
CA VAL A 173 20.31 -14.06 -11.30
C VAL A 173 18.82 -14.17 -10.99
N ALA A 174 18.13 -13.05 -10.71
CA ALA A 174 16.68 -13.04 -10.53
C ALA A 174 15.96 -13.57 -11.78
N ASN A 175 16.43 -13.24 -12.98
CA ASN A 175 15.89 -13.80 -14.22
C ASN A 175 16.17 -15.32 -14.37
N LEU A 176 17.32 -15.83 -13.94
CA LEU A 176 17.61 -17.27 -13.93
C LEU A 176 16.70 -18.01 -12.93
N LEU A 177 16.48 -17.45 -11.73
CA LEU A 177 15.53 -17.99 -10.76
C LEU A 177 14.10 -18.04 -11.31
N ARG A 178 13.70 -17.04 -12.11
CA ARG A 178 12.42 -17.03 -12.81
C ARG A 178 12.31 -18.18 -13.83
N ILE A 179 13.36 -18.45 -14.59
CA ILE A 179 13.41 -19.57 -15.54
C ILE A 179 13.35 -20.91 -14.77
N TYR A 180 14.14 -21.04 -13.71
CA TYR A 180 14.11 -22.21 -12.83
C TYR A 180 12.70 -22.49 -12.32
N ALA A 181 12.01 -21.48 -11.80
CA ALA A 181 10.65 -21.64 -11.27
C ALA A 181 9.57 -21.87 -12.36
N ALA A 182 9.87 -21.62 -13.63
CA ALA A 182 9.00 -21.99 -14.74
C ALA A 182 9.10 -23.49 -15.10
N ILE A 183 10.24 -24.12 -14.77
CA ILE A 183 10.52 -25.54 -15.08
C ILE A 183 10.15 -26.44 -13.90
N PHE A 184 10.42 -26.00 -12.66
CA PHE A 184 10.26 -26.80 -11.46
C PHE A 184 9.00 -26.36 -10.66
N PRO A 185 8.35 -27.30 -9.93
CA PRO A 185 7.12 -27.02 -9.15
C PRO A 185 7.42 -26.29 -7.83
N VAL A 186 8.08 -25.12 -7.91
CA VAL A 186 8.52 -24.34 -6.74
C VAL A 186 7.67 -23.09 -6.46
N LYS A 187 6.57 -22.91 -7.18
CA LYS A 187 5.78 -21.65 -7.13
C LYS A 187 5.32 -21.26 -5.72
N PHE A 188 5.07 -22.23 -4.83
CA PHE A 188 4.70 -22.02 -3.42
C PHE A 188 5.88 -21.99 -2.45
N LYS A 189 7.11 -22.16 -2.91
CA LYS A 189 8.30 -22.06 -2.07
C LYS A 189 8.73 -20.61 -1.95
N TYR A 190 9.34 -20.27 -0.81
CA TYR A 190 10.00 -18.98 -0.63
C TYR A 190 11.11 -18.79 -1.65
N VAL A 191 11.28 -17.56 -2.13
CA VAL A 191 12.51 -17.19 -2.86
C VAL A 191 13.69 -17.11 -1.88
N PRO A 192 14.93 -17.27 -2.35
CA PRO A 192 16.12 -17.16 -1.50
C PRO A 192 16.14 -15.86 -0.68
N GLY A 193 16.46 -15.97 0.61
CA GLY A 193 16.48 -14.86 1.55
C GLY A 193 15.13 -14.49 2.16
N GLN A 194 14.07 -15.24 1.86
CA GLN A 194 12.76 -15.09 2.50
C GLN A 194 12.47 -16.24 3.45
N SER A 195 11.78 -15.95 4.54
CA SER A 195 11.46 -16.92 5.60
C SER A 195 10.10 -16.61 6.23
N VAL A 196 9.71 -17.45 7.18
CA VAL A 196 8.57 -17.20 8.09
C VAL A 196 8.85 -15.97 8.97
N PHE A 197 7.80 -15.38 9.52
CA PHE A 197 7.93 -14.37 10.58
C PHE A 197 8.48 -15.02 11.84
N ASP A 198 9.59 -14.52 12.36
CA ASP A 198 10.31 -15.06 13.51
C ASP A 198 10.03 -14.34 14.82
N GLY A 199 9.25 -13.25 14.80
CA GLY A 199 8.96 -12.43 15.97
C GLY A 199 10.13 -11.61 16.48
N VAL A 200 11.23 -11.53 15.73
CA VAL A 200 12.42 -10.74 16.11
C VAL A 200 12.28 -9.30 15.62
N ARG A 201 12.49 -8.35 16.54
CA ARG A 201 12.48 -6.92 16.22
C ARG A 201 13.76 -6.52 15.49
N ASP A 202 13.59 -5.71 14.44
CA ASP A 202 14.73 -5.09 13.77
C ASP A 202 15.21 -3.88 14.58
N GLU A 203 16.45 -3.90 15.05
CA GLU A 203 17.08 -2.81 15.81
C GLU A 203 17.16 -1.50 14.99
N LYS A 204 17.09 -1.58 13.67
CA LYS A 204 17.07 -0.43 12.77
C LYS A 204 15.65 0.01 12.38
N PHE A 205 14.63 -0.51 13.06
CA PHE A 205 13.21 -0.19 12.86
C PHE A 205 12.68 -0.57 11.46
N GLY A 206 13.25 -1.58 10.84
CA GLY A 206 12.81 -2.07 9.53
C GLY A 206 12.73 -0.97 8.48
N CYS A 207 11.57 -0.81 7.90
CA CYS A 207 11.29 0.18 6.85
C CYS A 207 10.86 1.55 7.38
N CYS A 208 10.82 1.76 8.72
CA CYS A 208 10.46 3.00 9.39
C CYS A 208 11.70 3.80 9.81
N THR A 209 11.53 5.10 10.07
CA THR A 209 12.55 5.93 10.75
C THR A 209 12.14 6.31 12.18
N SER A 210 10.88 6.08 12.58
CA SER A 210 10.39 6.23 13.96
C SER A 210 10.33 4.86 14.65
N GLY A 211 11.04 4.73 15.77
CA GLY A 211 11.02 3.51 16.58
C GLY A 211 9.65 3.24 17.20
N GLU A 212 8.95 4.28 17.64
CA GLU A 212 7.62 4.17 18.24
C GLU A 212 6.58 3.67 17.24
N ARG A 213 6.58 4.20 16.00
CA ARG A 213 5.68 3.75 14.93
C ARG A 213 5.98 2.31 14.52
N TYR A 214 7.26 1.97 14.40
CA TYR A 214 7.68 0.60 14.15
C TYR A 214 7.20 -0.36 15.24
N GLU A 215 7.45 -0.04 16.52
CA GLU A 215 7.07 -0.88 17.67
C GLU A 215 5.54 -1.04 17.78
N TYR A 216 4.77 0.02 17.52
CA TYR A 216 3.31 -0.04 17.52
C TYR A 216 2.78 -1.04 16.50
N ILE A 217 3.28 -0.95 15.26
CA ILE A 217 2.90 -1.86 14.17
C ILE A 217 3.36 -3.28 14.48
N PHE A 218 4.59 -3.43 15.01
CA PHE A 218 5.15 -4.73 15.35
C PHE A 218 4.32 -5.45 16.40
N ARG A 219 3.88 -4.76 17.47
CA ARG A 219 2.98 -5.33 18.50
C ARG A 219 1.63 -5.78 17.93
N LYS A 220 1.08 -5.08 16.97
CA LYS A 220 -0.15 -5.53 16.29
C LYS A 220 0.10 -6.80 15.48
N ARG A 221 1.23 -6.84 14.78
CA ARG A 221 1.62 -8.02 14.02
C ARG A 221 1.82 -9.25 14.91
N GLU A 222 2.48 -9.11 16.06
CA GLU A 222 2.70 -10.21 17.03
C GLU A 222 1.38 -10.81 17.56
N LYS A 223 0.35 -10.00 17.73
CA LYS A 223 -0.93 -10.40 18.34
C LYS A 223 -1.86 -11.19 17.42
N ASN A 224 -1.59 -11.22 16.11
CA ASN A 224 -2.49 -11.82 15.14
C ASN A 224 -1.72 -12.65 14.11
N ASP A 225 -1.87 -13.97 14.18
CA ASP A 225 -1.19 -14.91 13.27
C ASP A 225 -1.48 -14.62 11.79
N ARG A 226 -2.65 -14.04 11.48
CA ARG A 226 -2.98 -13.65 10.11
C ARG A 226 -2.10 -12.50 9.57
N TYR A 227 -1.40 -11.78 10.46
CA TYR A 227 -0.45 -10.73 10.13
C TYR A 227 1.01 -11.21 10.06
N HIS A 228 1.24 -12.53 10.29
CA HIS A 228 2.58 -13.14 10.23
C HIS A 228 3.09 -13.38 8.78
N MET A 229 2.42 -12.83 7.76
CA MET A 229 2.95 -12.81 6.40
C MET A 229 4.34 -12.19 6.40
N ASN A 230 5.32 -12.88 5.83
CA ASN A 230 6.70 -12.39 5.86
C ASN A 230 7.48 -12.59 4.58
N GLY A 231 7.12 -13.59 3.78
CA GLY A 231 7.96 -13.98 2.68
C GLY A 231 7.26 -14.10 1.34
N ALA A 232 7.92 -13.57 0.31
CA ALA A 232 7.54 -13.75 -1.07
C ALA A 232 7.80 -15.20 -1.54
N THR A 233 6.81 -15.78 -2.20
CA THR A 233 6.98 -17.02 -2.94
C THR A 233 7.54 -16.76 -4.34
N TYR A 234 8.04 -17.79 -5.01
CA TYR A 234 8.42 -17.69 -6.43
C TYR A 234 7.24 -17.22 -7.30
N GLY A 235 6.01 -17.70 -7.03
CA GLY A 235 4.81 -17.28 -7.77
C GLY A 235 4.58 -15.78 -7.68
N TRP A 236 4.56 -15.23 -6.46
CA TRP A 236 4.41 -13.79 -6.25
C TRP A 236 5.52 -13.00 -6.90
N SER A 237 6.79 -13.39 -6.68
CA SER A 237 7.95 -12.65 -7.19
C SER A 237 7.97 -12.58 -8.72
N ILE A 238 7.65 -13.69 -9.39
CA ILE A 238 7.57 -13.73 -10.87
C ILE A 238 6.45 -12.84 -11.37
N SER A 239 5.29 -12.88 -10.71
CA SER A 239 4.13 -12.06 -11.07
C SER A 239 4.44 -10.57 -10.90
N ALA A 240 5.09 -10.18 -9.80
CA ALA A 240 5.54 -8.82 -9.54
C ALA A 240 6.59 -8.33 -10.56
N MET A 241 7.58 -9.18 -10.90
CA MET A 241 8.58 -8.86 -11.94
C MET A 241 7.96 -8.62 -13.31
N LYS A 242 6.92 -9.37 -13.68
CA LYS A 242 6.18 -9.15 -14.93
C LYS A 242 5.41 -7.83 -14.89
N ALA A 243 4.74 -7.53 -13.78
CA ALA A 243 3.99 -6.30 -13.59
C ALA A 243 4.88 -5.06 -13.69
N THR A 244 6.04 -5.06 -13.01
CA THR A 244 6.97 -3.91 -13.02
C THR A 244 7.54 -3.57 -14.40
N LYS A 245 7.58 -4.52 -15.33
CA LYS A 245 7.94 -4.27 -16.74
C LYS A 245 6.83 -3.54 -17.52
N LYS A 246 5.57 -3.67 -17.10
CA LYS A 246 4.42 -3.05 -17.77
C LYS A 246 4.36 -1.55 -17.49
N PHE A 247 4.53 -1.11 -16.23
CA PHE A 247 4.50 0.31 -15.85
C PHE A 247 5.42 1.20 -16.69
N GLN A 248 6.57 0.67 -17.08
CA GLN A 248 7.55 1.42 -17.86
C GLN A 248 7.07 1.71 -19.29
N ARG A 249 6.01 1.05 -19.75
CA ARG A 249 5.48 1.17 -21.11
C ARG A 249 4.22 2.03 -21.19
N GLU A 250 3.38 2.02 -20.16
CA GLU A 250 2.01 2.51 -20.20
C GLU A 250 1.72 3.70 -19.26
N ALA A 251 2.74 4.27 -18.60
CA ALA A 251 2.58 5.40 -17.68
C ALA A 251 1.76 6.58 -18.25
N GLU A 252 1.83 6.80 -19.56
CA GLU A 252 1.09 7.88 -20.28
C GLU A 252 -0.43 7.69 -20.25
N LYS A 253 -0.91 6.48 -19.94
CA LYS A 253 -2.34 6.17 -19.84
C LYS A 253 -2.98 6.74 -18.57
N VAL A 254 -2.21 7.06 -17.54
CA VAL A 254 -2.71 7.70 -16.31
C VAL A 254 -3.09 9.14 -16.62
N LYS A 255 -4.38 9.47 -16.53
CA LYS A 255 -4.93 10.78 -16.94
C LYS A 255 -5.19 11.74 -15.79
N ILE A 256 -5.27 11.23 -14.57
CA ILE A 256 -5.55 12.01 -13.37
C ILE A 256 -4.27 12.61 -12.76
N PRO A 257 -4.38 13.66 -11.93
CA PRO A 257 -3.26 14.17 -11.13
C PRO A 257 -2.74 13.11 -10.15
N VAL A 258 -1.42 12.94 -10.10
CA VAL A 258 -0.74 11.99 -9.20
C VAL A 258 0.33 12.72 -8.41
N LEU A 259 0.28 12.60 -7.09
CA LEU A 259 1.36 12.99 -6.19
C LEU A 259 2.15 11.72 -5.83
N LEU A 260 3.41 11.65 -6.25
CA LEU A 260 4.27 10.51 -6.01
C LEU A 260 5.37 10.90 -5.02
N PHE A 261 5.38 10.27 -3.86
CA PHE A 261 6.46 10.38 -2.89
C PHE A 261 7.47 9.25 -3.06
N GLN A 262 8.74 9.64 -3.05
CA GLN A 262 9.89 8.75 -3.17
C GLN A 262 10.75 8.85 -1.91
N ALA A 263 11.01 7.72 -1.26
CA ALA A 263 11.95 7.68 -0.14
C ALA A 263 13.39 7.76 -0.64
N SER A 264 14.26 8.56 0.05
CA SER A 264 15.67 8.68 -0.34
C SER A 264 16.46 7.40 -0.08
N ASP A 265 16.19 6.74 1.05
CA ASP A 265 16.91 5.57 1.55
C ASP A 265 16.04 4.30 1.48
N ASP A 266 15.43 4.08 0.31
CA ASP A 266 14.56 2.93 0.05
C ASP A 266 15.38 1.69 -0.31
N ASP A 267 15.31 0.64 0.52
CA ASP A 267 16.02 -0.61 0.28
C ASP A 267 15.19 -1.66 -0.48
N LEU A 268 13.89 -1.45 -0.65
CA LEU A 268 12.96 -2.42 -1.24
C LEU A 268 12.63 -2.13 -2.70
N VAL A 269 12.48 -0.86 -3.06
CA VAL A 269 12.17 -0.46 -4.44
C VAL A 269 13.27 0.38 -5.06
N ASP A 270 13.41 0.27 -6.36
CA ASP A 270 14.39 1.02 -7.13
C ASP A 270 13.76 2.34 -7.63
N ASN A 271 14.24 3.45 -7.09
CA ASN A 271 13.78 4.80 -7.38
C ASN A 271 13.81 5.15 -8.89
N ARG A 272 14.65 4.47 -9.68
CA ARG A 272 14.67 4.64 -11.14
C ARG A 272 13.34 4.28 -11.81
N GLY A 273 12.57 3.34 -11.22
CA GLY A 273 11.22 3.01 -11.72
C GLY A 273 10.25 4.17 -11.55
N GLN A 274 10.28 4.82 -10.39
CA GLN A 274 9.45 5.98 -10.05
C GLN A 274 9.84 7.20 -10.89
N ASN A 275 11.14 7.46 -11.07
CA ASN A 275 11.63 8.55 -11.92
C ASN A 275 11.12 8.39 -13.36
N ARG A 276 11.27 7.21 -13.95
CA ARG A 276 10.77 6.94 -15.31
C ARG A 276 9.25 7.10 -15.45
N PHE A 277 8.50 6.72 -14.43
CA PHE A 277 7.06 6.90 -14.43
C PHE A 277 6.68 8.39 -14.45
N ALA A 278 7.34 9.19 -13.62
CA ALA A 278 7.14 10.64 -13.58
C ALA A 278 7.61 11.35 -14.86
N GLU A 279 8.76 10.95 -15.41
CA GLU A 279 9.29 11.50 -16.67
C GLU A 279 8.34 11.27 -17.86
N LYS A 280 7.64 10.14 -17.88
CA LYS A 280 6.71 9.77 -18.94
C LYS A 280 5.32 10.37 -18.79
N ASN A 281 4.98 10.93 -17.63
CA ASN A 281 3.63 11.42 -17.37
C ASN A 281 3.63 12.79 -16.69
N LYS A 282 3.22 13.81 -17.45
CA LYS A 282 3.12 15.21 -16.99
C LYS A 282 2.11 15.44 -15.85
N ASN A 283 1.21 14.51 -15.60
CA ASN A 283 0.24 14.58 -14.50
C ASN A 283 0.86 14.12 -13.16
N VAL A 284 2.09 13.61 -13.16
CA VAL A 284 2.79 13.11 -11.98
C VAL A 284 3.69 14.19 -11.40
N ILE A 285 3.45 14.55 -10.14
CA ILE A 285 4.36 15.39 -9.34
C ILE A 285 5.16 14.44 -8.45
N LEU A 286 6.46 14.29 -8.75
CA LEU A 286 7.36 13.47 -7.94
C LEU A 286 8.06 14.33 -6.90
N ILE A 287 8.02 13.90 -5.64
CA ILE A 287 8.70 14.54 -4.51
C ILE A 287 9.52 13.49 -3.78
N GLN A 288 10.85 13.70 -3.75
CA GLN A 288 11.74 12.89 -2.93
C GLN A 288 11.77 13.42 -1.50
N ILE A 289 11.61 12.51 -0.52
CA ILE A 289 11.69 12.85 0.90
C ILE A 289 13.09 12.47 1.41
N PRO A 290 13.89 13.44 1.84
CA PRO A 290 15.22 13.17 2.37
C PRO A 290 15.15 12.41 3.70
N ASN A 291 16.16 11.59 3.98
CA ASN A 291 16.30 10.82 5.22
C ASN A 291 15.05 9.98 5.56
N SER A 292 14.38 9.47 4.55
CA SER A 292 13.21 8.60 4.70
C SER A 292 13.48 7.20 4.16
N LYS A 293 12.99 6.20 4.87
CA LYS A 293 12.96 4.81 4.44
C LYS A 293 11.67 4.50 3.69
N HIS A 294 11.53 3.28 3.23
CA HIS A 294 10.43 2.80 2.39
C HIS A 294 9.03 3.18 2.91
N GLU A 295 8.78 3.02 4.21
CA GLU A 295 7.51 3.37 4.87
C GLU A 295 7.53 4.84 5.32
N ILE A 296 7.34 5.76 4.38
CA ILE A 296 7.36 7.21 4.66
C ILE A 296 6.34 7.58 5.75
N TYR A 297 5.18 6.93 5.80
CA TYR A 297 4.17 7.13 6.84
C TYR A 297 4.61 6.61 8.22
N GLY A 298 5.67 5.79 8.30
CA GLY A 298 6.35 5.35 9.53
C GLY A 298 7.55 6.21 9.91
N SER A 299 7.64 7.43 9.38
CA SER A 299 8.75 8.34 9.66
C SER A 299 8.56 9.11 10.98
N THR A 300 9.62 9.81 11.42
CA THR A 300 9.60 10.70 12.59
C THR A 300 8.66 11.88 12.38
N TYR A 301 8.25 12.52 13.48
CA TYR A 301 7.28 13.61 13.53
C TYR A 301 7.47 14.71 12.47
N ASN A 302 8.70 15.21 12.29
CA ASN A 302 8.95 16.31 11.36
C ASN A 302 8.67 15.90 9.90
N THR A 303 9.06 14.68 9.52
CA THR A 303 8.78 14.12 8.18
C THR A 303 7.29 13.91 8.00
N ILE A 304 6.61 13.30 8.99
CA ILE A 304 5.16 13.07 8.97
C ILE A 304 4.39 14.37 8.80
N LYS A 305 4.72 15.39 9.59
CA LYS A 305 4.07 16.70 9.49
C LYS A 305 4.18 17.27 8.08
N TRP A 306 5.39 17.34 7.55
CA TRP A 306 5.62 17.88 6.22
C TRP A 306 4.94 17.04 5.13
N TYR A 307 5.03 15.71 5.22
CA TYR A 307 4.40 14.76 4.30
C TYR A 307 2.89 15.00 4.16
N TYR A 308 2.19 15.09 5.29
CA TYR A 308 0.75 15.35 5.26
C TYR A 308 0.39 16.77 4.84
N GLU A 309 1.19 17.79 5.19
CA GLU A 309 0.96 19.16 4.71
C GLU A 309 1.02 19.24 3.18
N VAL A 310 1.90 18.49 2.54
CA VAL A 310 1.97 18.39 1.08
C VAL A 310 0.75 17.66 0.52
N ILE A 311 0.35 16.55 1.15
CA ILE A 311 -0.87 15.81 0.75
C ILE A 311 -2.10 16.71 0.81
N TRP A 312 -2.28 17.47 1.90
CA TRP A 312 -3.45 18.35 2.03
C TRP A 312 -3.49 19.42 0.96
N LYS A 313 -2.37 20.08 0.69
CA LYS A 313 -2.29 21.07 -0.41
C LYS A 313 -2.63 20.46 -1.76
N PHE A 314 -2.17 19.25 -2.04
CA PHE A 314 -2.49 18.53 -3.27
C PHE A 314 -3.99 18.19 -3.36
N LEU A 315 -4.56 17.63 -2.29
CA LEU A 315 -5.98 17.26 -2.25
C LEU A 315 -6.89 18.48 -2.32
N ASP A 316 -6.59 19.55 -1.59
CA ASP A 316 -7.37 20.79 -1.63
C ASP A 316 -7.38 21.40 -3.06
N LYS A 317 -6.26 21.33 -3.78
CA LYS A 317 -6.16 21.79 -5.17
C LYS A 317 -7.04 20.97 -6.13
N HIS A 318 -7.09 19.64 -5.96
CA HIS A 318 -7.73 18.76 -6.94
C HIS A 318 -9.14 18.30 -6.58
N LEU A 319 -9.52 18.41 -5.30
CA LEU A 319 -10.87 18.07 -4.80
C LEU A 319 -11.69 19.30 -4.46
N GLY A 320 -11.07 20.46 -4.18
CA GLY A 320 -11.76 21.71 -3.90
C GLY A 320 -12.62 22.09 -5.10
N GLY A 321 -13.95 22.10 -4.92
CA GLY A 321 -14.85 22.76 -5.87
C GLY A 321 -14.53 24.26 -5.90
N LYS A 322 -14.71 24.87 -7.08
CA LYS A 322 -14.70 26.33 -7.23
C LYS A 322 -15.73 26.95 -6.31
#